data_0ce6bb8328cc8d9a9a9c4c9062b82108
#
_entry.id   0ce6bb8328cc8d9a9a9c4c9062b82108
#
_cell.length_a   1.000
_cell.length_b   1.000
_cell.length_c   1.000
_cell.angle_alpha   90.00
_cell.angle_beta   90.00
_cell.angle_gamma   90.00
#
_symmetry.space_group_name_H-M   'P 1'
#
loop_
_entity.id
_entity.type
_entity.pdbx_description
1 polymer ?
#
loop_
_entity_poly.entity_id
_entity_poly.type
_entity_poly.pdbx_seq_one_letter_code
_entity_poly.pdbx_strand_id
1 'polypeptide(L)'
;IIAAIDLSKPEGTRNKAMLETLYSCGLRVSELIALRISCLYLQDGFIRVIGKGDKERLVPIGAEAIKYIQIYYDTKRQLQQPNKYQDDILFLNKRGSALTRVMIFYMIKKLSAEAGIQKKISPHTFRHSFATHLVEGGADLRAVQDMLGHESITTTEIYTHLDRDYLRETLMRFHPGYKK
;
A
#
# COMPACT_ATOMS: atom_id res chain seq x y z
N ILE A 1 5.10 14.27 -3.16
CA ILE A 1 4.61 13.57 -4.35
C ILE A 1 3.13 13.21 -4.22
N ILE A 2 2.70 12.58 -3.12
CA ILE A 2 1.29 12.14 -2.94
C ILE A 2 0.31 13.33 -2.96
N ALA A 3 0.65 14.43 -2.28
CA ALA A 3 -0.18 15.63 -2.23
C ALA A 3 -0.33 16.35 -3.60
N ALA A 4 0.64 16.16 -4.49
CA ALA A 4 0.66 16.79 -5.80
C ALA A 4 -0.11 16.02 -6.90
N ILE A 5 -0.74 14.88 -6.54
CA ILE A 5 -1.50 14.10 -7.53
C ILE A 5 -2.78 14.84 -7.91
N ASP A 6 -2.92 15.12 -9.19
CA ASP A 6 -4.12 15.72 -9.76
C ASP A 6 -5.25 14.69 -9.87
N LEU A 7 -6.25 14.83 -9.03
CA LEU A 7 -7.41 13.93 -8.96
C LEU A 7 -8.39 14.12 -10.14
N SER A 8 -8.28 15.21 -10.88
CA SER A 8 -9.12 15.43 -12.08
C SER A 8 -8.70 14.55 -13.26
N LYS A 9 -7.45 14.06 -13.26
CA LYS A 9 -6.96 13.13 -14.28
C LYS A 9 -7.64 11.76 -14.17
N PRO A 10 -7.89 11.07 -15.30
CA PRO A 10 -8.58 9.77 -15.30
C PRO A 10 -7.94 8.71 -14.38
N GLU A 11 -6.62 8.73 -14.26
CA GLU A 11 -5.84 7.84 -13.36
C GLU A 11 -5.53 8.43 -11.98
N GLY A 12 -5.96 9.67 -11.70
CA GLY A 12 -5.60 10.39 -10.48
C GLY A 12 -5.98 9.65 -9.20
N THR A 13 -7.24 9.25 -9.06
CA THR A 13 -7.73 8.52 -7.88
C THR A 13 -7.02 7.18 -7.69
N ARG A 14 -6.80 6.41 -8.77
CA ARG A 14 -6.03 5.16 -8.72
C ARG A 14 -4.60 5.40 -8.26
N ASN A 15 -3.92 6.37 -8.86
CA ASN A 15 -2.52 6.68 -8.53
C ASN A 15 -2.39 7.15 -7.08
N LYS A 16 -3.35 7.94 -6.60
CA LYS A 16 -3.41 8.38 -5.20
C LYS A 16 -3.59 7.18 -4.28
N ALA A 17 -4.58 6.32 -4.53
CA ALA A 17 -4.81 5.11 -3.75
C ALA A 17 -3.56 4.21 -3.69
N MET A 18 -2.88 4.01 -4.82
CA MET A 18 -1.66 3.21 -4.87
C MET A 18 -0.53 3.79 -4.02
N LEU A 19 -0.25 5.09 -4.13
CA LEU A 19 0.86 5.71 -3.39
C LEU A 19 0.56 5.83 -1.90
N GLU A 20 -0.68 6.12 -1.53
CA GLU A 20 -1.12 6.07 -0.12
C GLU A 20 -0.96 4.65 0.45
N THR A 21 -1.33 3.62 -0.29
CA THR A 21 -1.17 2.22 0.14
C THR A 21 0.30 1.83 0.26
N LEU A 22 1.15 2.20 -0.70
CA LEU A 22 2.60 1.96 -0.62
C LEU A 22 3.22 2.58 0.63
N TYR A 23 2.86 3.84 0.91
CA TYR A 23 3.39 4.58 2.05
C TYR A 23 2.82 4.11 3.38
N SER A 24 1.51 3.92 3.45
CA SER A 24 0.79 3.53 4.67
C SER A 24 1.12 2.12 5.16
N CYS A 25 1.42 1.20 4.24
CA CYS A 25 1.63 -0.22 4.54
C CYS A 25 3.06 -0.69 4.30
N GLY A 26 3.93 0.17 3.78
CA GLY A 26 5.31 -0.19 3.47
C GLY A 26 5.46 -1.36 2.48
N LEU A 27 4.52 -1.51 1.54
CA LEU A 27 4.48 -2.65 0.62
C LEU A 27 5.68 -2.68 -0.34
N ARG A 28 6.04 -3.90 -0.78
CA ARG A 28 6.84 -4.06 -1.99
C ARG A 28 5.97 -3.75 -3.22
N VAL A 29 6.60 -3.26 -4.30
CA VAL A 29 5.84 -2.97 -5.54
C VAL A 29 5.13 -4.20 -6.09
N SER A 30 5.73 -5.39 -5.96
CA SER A 30 5.11 -6.66 -6.36
C SER A 30 3.87 -7.00 -5.54
N GLU A 31 3.89 -6.69 -4.24
CA GLU A 31 2.75 -6.88 -3.34
C GLU A 31 1.61 -5.91 -3.68
N LEU A 32 1.93 -4.65 -3.98
CA LEU A 32 0.94 -3.66 -4.39
C LEU A 32 0.20 -4.06 -5.67
N ILE A 33 0.94 -4.45 -6.72
CA ILE A 33 0.32 -4.79 -8.01
C ILE A 33 -0.45 -6.11 -7.98
N ALA A 34 -0.13 -7.00 -7.03
CA ALA A 34 -0.82 -8.26 -6.80
C ALA A 34 -1.93 -8.17 -5.72
N LEU A 35 -2.17 -6.97 -5.15
CA LEU A 35 -3.16 -6.79 -4.09
C LEU A 35 -4.55 -7.11 -4.60
N ARG A 36 -5.26 -7.97 -3.88
CA ARG A 36 -6.59 -8.46 -4.22
C ARG A 36 -7.68 -7.73 -3.46
N ILE A 37 -8.84 -7.57 -4.09
CA ILE A 37 -10.04 -6.99 -3.46
C ILE A 37 -10.47 -7.86 -2.27
N SER A 38 -10.44 -9.19 -2.43
CA SER A 38 -10.75 -10.16 -1.37
C SER A 38 -9.77 -10.14 -0.18
N CYS A 39 -8.65 -9.44 -0.31
CA CYS A 39 -7.66 -9.26 0.76
C CYS A 39 -7.80 -7.93 1.52
N LEU A 40 -8.86 -7.17 1.26
CA LEU A 40 -9.10 -5.87 1.89
C LEU A 40 -10.06 -6.02 3.08
N TYR A 41 -9.58 -5.82 4.29
CA TYR A 41 -10.36 -5.78 5.53
C TYR A 41 -10.42 -4.33 6.02
N LEU A 42 -10.96 -3.44 5.18
CA LEU A 42 -10.87 -1.99 5.40
C LEU A 42 -11.66 -1.51 6.63
N GLN A 43 -12.73 -2.19 6.99
CA GLN A 43 -13.50 -1.89 8.21
C GLN A 43 -12.70 -2.18 9.47
N ASP A 44 -11.88 -3.23 9.42
CA ASP A 44 -11.00 -3.61 10.52
C ASP A 44 -9.66 -2.83 10.50
N GLY A 45 -9.39 -2.08 9.43
CA GLY A 45 -8.16 -1.32 9.25
C GLY A 45 -6.94 -2.17 8.87
N PHE A 46 -7.15 -3.29 8.15
CA PHE A 46 -6.09 -4.19 7.71
C PHE A 46 -6.20 -4.59 6.24
N ILE A 47 -5.07 -4.99 5.67
CA ILE A 47 -4.99 -5.71 4.41
C ILE A 47 -4.19 -6.99 4.59
N ARG A 48 -4.55 -8.04 3.86
CA ARG A 48 -3.77 -9.27 3.78
C ARG A 48 -2.84 -9.18 2.56
N VAL A 49 -1.56 -9.35 2.81
CA VAL A 49 -0.51 -9.26 1.79
C VAL A 49 0.11 -10.63 1.58
N ILE A 50 0.19 -11.05 0.33
CA ILE A 50 0.84 -12.30 -0.07
C ILE A 50 2.24 -11.96 -0.56
N GLY A 51 3.26 -12.43 0.14
CA GLY A 51 4.66 -12.19 -0.15
C GLY A 51 5.33 -13.32 -0.94
N LYS A 52 6.66 -13.31 -0.97
CA LYS A 52 7.46 -14.36 -1.62
C LYS A 52 7.19 -15.73 -0.95
N GLY A 53 6.98 -16.77 -1.75
CA GLY A 53 6.71 -18.14 -1.28
C GLY A 53 5.32 -18.30 -0.67
N ASP A 54 4.34 -17.52 -1.16
CA ASP A 54 2.93 -17.51 -0.71
C ASP A 54 2.75 -17.27 0.80
N LYS A 55 3.76 -16.70 1.44
CA LYS A 55 3.64 -16.30 2.85
C LYS A 55 2.70 -15.12 2.98
N GLU A 56 1.66 -15.30 3.78
CA GLU A 56 0.66 -14.27 4.05
C GLU A 56 1.00 -13.50 5.33
N ARG A 57 0.70 -12.21 5.33
CA ARG A 57 0.73 -11.39 6.54
C ARG A 57 -0.38 -10.37 6.55
N LEU A 58 -0.85 -9.98 7.72
CA LEU A 58 -1.75 -8.86 7.91
C LEU A 58 -0.93 -7.60 8.14
N VAL A 59 -1.27 -6.55 7.41
CA VAL A 59 -0.62 -5.24 7.53
C VAL A 59 -1.70 -4.22 7.84
N PRO A 60 -1.55 -3.42 8.92
CA PRO A 60 -2.48 -2.34 9.19
C PRO A 60 -2.41 -1.28 8.08
N ILE A 61 -3.56 -0.66 7.78
CA ILE A 61 -3.70 0.33 6.73
C ILE A 61 -4.33 1.62 7.27
N GLY A 62 -3.81 2.78 6.88
CA GLY A 62 -4.24 4.07 7.35
C GLY A 62 -5.48 4.63 6.68
N ALA A 63 -6.14 5.54 7.38
CA ALA A 63 -7.40 6.13 6.97
C ALA A 63 -7.36 6.77 5.58
N GLU A 64 -6.29 7.49 5.23
CA GLU A 64 -6.16 8.10 3.89
C GLU A 64 -6.03 7.04 2.79
N ALA A 65 -5.27 5.96 3.03
CA ALA A 65 -5.19 4.86 2.07
C ALA A 65 -6.54 4.16 1.90
N ILE A 66 -7.26 3.88 3.00
CA ILE A 66 -8.62 3.32 2.98
C ILE A 66 -9.55 4.21 2.17
N LYS A 67 -9.59 5.50 2.47
CA LYS A 67 -10.41 6.49 1.78
C LYS A 67 -10.18 6.49 0.27
N TYR A 68 -8.92 6.56 -0.17
CA TYR A 68 -8.62 6.60 -1.59
C TYR A 68 -8.79 5.26 -2.30
N ILE A 69 -8.60 4.14 -1.62
CA ILE A 69 -8.98 2.81 -2.14
C ILE A 69 -10.48 2.78 -2.39
N GLN A 70 -11.29 3.23 -1.44
CA GLN A 70 -12.74 3.26 -1.54
C GLN A 70 -13.22 4.16 -2.69
N ILE A 71 -12.71 5.40 -2.76
CA ILE A 71 -13.02 6.33 -3.86
C ILE A 71 -12.64 5.70 -5.22
N TYR A 72 -11.45 5.13 -5.34
CA TYR A 72 -11.03 4.48 -6.59
C TYR A 72 -11.92 3.28 -6.92
N TYR A 73 -12.24 2.45 -5.95
CA TYR A 73 -13.08 1.26 -6.14
C TYR A 73 -14.46 1.68 -6.64
N ASP A 74 -15.15 2.57 -5.96
CA ASP A 74 -16.53 2.97 -6.25
C ASP A 74 -16.65 3.76 -7.56
N THR A 75 -15.68 4.64 -7.85
CA THR A 75 -15.78 5.55 -9.00
C THR A 75 -15.14 5.00 -10.28
N LYS A 76 -14.24 4.02 -10.19
CA LYS A 76 -13.45 3.53 -11.34
C LYS A 76 -13.37 2.01 -11.40
N ARG A 77 -12.93 1.34 -10.33
CA ARG A 77 -12.57 -0.08 -10.37
C ARG A 77 -13.77 -0.98 -10.65
N GLN A 78 -14.87 -0.78 -9.96
CA GLN A 78 -16.08 -1.59 -10.15
C GLN A 78 -16.75 -1.34 -11.52
N LEU A 79 -16.46 -0.20 -12.17
CA LEU A 79 -16.97 0.11 -13.52
C LEU A 79 -16.06 -0.44 -14.64
N GLN A 80 -14.85 -0.91 -14.30
CA GLN A 80 -13.96 -1.51 -15.28
C GLN A 80 -14.34 -2.96 -15.54
N GLN A 81 -14.16 -3.38 -16.81
CA GLN A 81 -14.21 -4.80 -17.17
C GLN A 81 -12.80 -5.40 -17.06
N PRO A 82 -12.54 -6.23 -16.04
CA PRO A 82 -11.24 -6.89 -15.92
C PRO A 82 -11.03 -7.91 -17.03
N ASN A 83 -9.78 -8.10 -17.42
CA ASN A 83 -9.41 -9.21 -18.29
C ASN A 83 -9.55 -10.54 -17.53
N LYS A 84 -9.62 -11.64 -18.28
CA LYS A 84 -9.75 -13.00 -17.72
C LYS A 84 -8.76 -13.23 -16.58
N TYR A 85 -9.27 -13.73 -15.44
CA TYR A 85 -8.52 -13.98 -14.18
C TYR A 85 -8.00 -12.72 -13.45
N GLN A 86 -8.49 -11.51 -13.79
CA GLN A 86 -8.06 -10.27 -13.15
C GLN A 86 -9.17 -9.64 -12.28
N ASP A 87 -10.28 -10.35 -12.10
CA ASP A 87 -11.47 -9.84 -11.42
C ASP A 87 -11.19 -9.40 -9.98
N ASP A 88 -10.33 -10.14 -9.28
CA ASP A 88 -9.97 -9.90 -7.89
C ASP A 88 -8.76 -8.96 -7.71
N ILE A 89 -8.09 -8.54 -8.78
CA ILE A 89 -6.97 -7.59 -8.69
C ILE A 89 -7.51 -6.18 -8.43
N LEU A 90 -7.01 -5.53 -7.38
CA LEU A 90 -7.48 -4.18 -7.01
C LEU A 90 -7.09 -3.13 -8.05
N PHE A 91 -5.81 -3.03 -8.40
CA PHE A 91 -5.29 -1.96 -9.26
C PHE A 91 -5.10 -2.43 -10.70
N LEU A 92 -5.96 -1.93 -11.59
CA LEU A 92 -5.93 -2.26 -13.00
C LEU A 92 -5.44 -1.08 -13.86
N ASN A 93 -4.86 -1.41 -15.01
CA ASN A 93 -4.60 -0.43 -16.05
C ASN A 93 -5.89 -0.13 -16.86
N LYS A 94 -5.82 0.80 -17.82
CA LYS A 94 -6.98 1.19 -18.66
C LYS A 94 -7.56 0.04 -19.51
N ARG A 95 -6.78 -1.05 -19.70
CA ARG A 95 -7.18 -2.22 -20.51
C ARG A 95 -7.72 -3.37 -19.65
N GLY A 96 -7.97 -3.15 -18.36
CA GLY A 96 -8.49 -4.18 -17.44
C GLY A 96 -7.45 -5.21 -16.98
N SER A 97 -6.16 -4.99 -17.22
CA SER A 97 -5.08 -5.87 -16.72
C SER A 97 -4.41 -5.30 -15.48
N ALA A 98 -3.81 -6.16 -14.67
CA ALA A 98 -2.93 -5.76 -13.58
C ALA A 98 -1.81 -4.85 -14.08
N LEU A 99 -1.37 -3.95 -13.22
CA LEU A 99 -0.22 -3.09 -13.50
C LEU A 99 1.09 -3.88 -13.42
N THR A 100 2.11 -3.43 -14.13
CA THR A 100 3.46 -3.99 -14.03
C THR A 100 4.34 -3.13 -13.12
N ARG A 101 5.41 -3.71 -12.59
CA ARG A 101 6.43 -2.96 -11.82
C ARG A 101 7.00 -1.78 -12.59
N VAL A 102 7.20 -1.96 -13.88
CA VAL A 102 7.71 -0.92 -14.79
C VAL A 102 6.72 0.25 -14.90
N MET A 103 5.41 -0.04 -15.03
CA MET A 103 4.38 1.00 -15.07
C MET A 103 4.35 1.83 -13.78
N ILE A 104 4.47 1.18 -12.61
CA ILE A 104 4.53 1.89 -11.32
C ILE A 104 5.78 2.77 -11.25
N PHE A 105 6.93 2.27 -11.69
CA PHE A 105 8.17 3.05 -11.72
C PHE A 105 8.03 4.32 -12.58
N TYR A 106 7.50 4.19 -13.80
CA TYR A 106 7.30 5.34 -14.68
C TYR A 106 6.25 6.31 -14.14
N MET A 107 5.18 5.81 -13.52
CA MET A 107 4.16 6.63 -12.87
C MET A 107 4.79 7.49 -11.76
N ILE A 108 5.57 6.89 -10.86
CA ILE A 108 6.26 7.60 -9.78
C ILE A 108 7.23 8.63 -10.35
N LYS A 109 8.02 8.26 -11.36
CA LYS A 109 8.96 9.18 -12.02
C LYS A 109 8.25 10.40 -12.60
N LYS A 110 7.13 10.19 -13.30
CA LYS A 110 6.30 11.26 -13.86
C LYS A 110 5.76 12.18 -12.77
N LEU A 111 5.14 11.60 -11.73
CA LEU A 111 4.56 12.35 -10.61
C LEU A 111 5.63 13.12 -9.82
N SER A 112 6.85 12.58 -9.69
CA SER A 112 7.98 13.30 -9.07
C SER A 112 8.39 14.51 -9.86
N ALA A 113 8.47 14.40 -11.19
CA ALA A 113 8.76 15.52 -12.07
C ALA A 113 7.66 16.59 -12.03
N GLU A 114 6.40 16.19 -12.09
CA GLU A 114 5.24 17.11 -11.99
C GLU A 114 5.22 17.84 -10.62
N ALA A 115 5.69 17.19 -9.55
CA ALA A 115 5.82 17.78 -8.22
C ALA A 115 7.10 18.62 -8.01
N GLY A 116 7.95 18.79 -9.03
CA GLY A 116 9.21 19.53 -8.93
C GLY A 116 10.29 18.88 -8.07
N ILE A 117 10.17 17.56 -7.79
CA ILE A 117 11.10 16.85 -6.91
C ILE A 117 12.34 16.42 -7.71
N GLN A 118 13.50 16.98 -7.37
CA GLN A 118 14.79 16.67 -8.00
C GLN A 118 15.37 15.32 -7.55
N LYS A 119 15.04 14.89 -6.33
CA LYS A 119 15.51 13.61 -5.77
C LYS A 119 14.87 12.43 -6.51
N LYS A 120 15.67 11.41 -6.79
CA LYS A 120 15.18 10.16 -7.39
C LYS A 120 14.25 9.43 -6.43
N ILE A 121 12.96 9.36 -6.76
CA ILE A 121 11.95 8.64 -6.01
C ILE A 121 11.61 7.32 -6.74
N SER A 122 11.43 6.25 -5.97
CA SER A 122 11.06 4.92 -6.46
C SER A 122 10.10 4.23 -5.48
N PRO A 123 9.48 3.09 -5.83
CA PRO A 123 8.68 2.34 -4.86
C PRO A 123 9.44 1.98 -3.57
N HIS A 124 10.74 1.69 -3.67
CA HIS A 124 11.59 1.43 -2.50
C HIS A 124 11.71 2.65 -1.57
N THR A 125 11.64 3.86 -2.12
CA THR A 125 11.66 5.09 -1.32
C THR A 125 10.45 5.16 -0.38
N PHE A 126 9.26 4.78 -0.84
CA PHE A 126 8.05 4.76 0.00
C PHE A 126 8.19 3.76 1.15
N ARG A 127 8.67 2.55 0.85
CA ARG A 127 8.88 1.51 1.86
C ARG A 127 9.98 1.90 2.85
N HIS A 128 11.06 2.51 2.38
CA HIS A 128 12.12 3.02 3.25
C HIS A 128 11.59 4.14 4.14
N SER A 129 10.83 5.10 3.59
CA SER A 129 10.22 6.18 4.36
C SER A 129 9.24 5.64 5.41
N PHE A 130 8.44 4.63 5.09
CA PHE A 130 7.58 3.94 6.05
C PHE A 130 8.38 3.42 7.24
N ALA A 131 9.44 2.63 6.97
CA ALA A 131 10.29 2.07 8.02
C ALA A 131 10.96 3.15 8.86
N THR A 132 11.58 4.13 8.20
CA THR A 132 12.31 5.23 8.86
C THR A 132 11.38 6.05 9.75
N HIS A 133 10.22 6.46 9.25
CA HIS A 133 9.28 7.27 10.01
C HIS A 133 8.71 6.53 11.24
N LEU A 134 8.49 5.23 11.13
CA LEU A 134 8.07 4.43 12.29
C LEU A 134 9.17 4.35 13.35
N VAL A 135 10.40 4.04 12.94
CA VAL A 135 11.55 3.93 13.86
C VAL A 135 11.88 5.29 14.50
N GLU A 136 11.93 6.35 13.72
CA GLU A 136 12.15 7.72 14.21
C GLU A 136 11.01 8.20 15.12
N GLY A 137 9.79 7.72 14.88
CA GLY A 137 8.63 7.96 15.73
C GLY A 137 8.72 7.23 17.08
N GLY A 138 9.60 6.24 17.21
CA GLY A 138 9.79 5.43 18.42
C GLY A 138 9.11 4.06 18.39
N ALA A 139 8.70 3.58 17.20
CA ALA A 139 8.16 2.24 17.06
C ALA A 139 9.23 1.17 17.33
N ASP A 140 8.81 0.07 17.91
CA ASP A 140 9.65 -1.11 18.10
C ASP A 140 10.11 -1.68 16.76
N LEU A 141 11.41 -1.97 16.65
CA LEU A 141 12.02 -2.44 15.41
C LEU A 141 11.43 -3.79 14.95
N ARG A 142 11.06 -4.66 15.89
CA ARG A 142 10.47 -5.96 15.59
C ARG A 142 9.08 -5.78 14.96
N ALA A 143 8.25 -4.89 15.52
CA ALA A 143 6.94 -4.58 14.94
C ALA A 143 7.08 -4.05 13.50
N VAL A 144 8.07 -3.19 13.23
CA VAL A 144 8.35 -2.68 11.88
C VAL A 144 8.80 -3.81 10.95
N GLN A 145 9.65 -4.72 11.40
CA GLN A 145 10.11 -5.89 10.63
C GLN A 145 8.95 -6.83 10.29
N ASP A 146 8.05 -7.07 11.23
CA ASP A 146 6.85 -7.91 11.03
C ASP A 146 5.92 -7.31 9.98
N MET A 147 5.62 -5.99 10.06
CA MET A 147 4.84 -5.30 9.06
C MET A 147 5.47 -5.38 7.66
N LEU A 148 6.79 -5.29 7.59
CA LEU A 148 7.54 -5.36 6.34
C LEU A 148 7.67 -6.80 5.80
N GLY A 149 7.46 -7.83 6.61
CA GLY A 149 7.63 -9.23 6.21
C GLY A 149 9.10 -9.55 5.91
N HIS A 150 10.00 -9.28 6.86
CA HIS A 150 11.39 -9.74 6.84
C HIS A 150 11.48 -11.22 7.22
N GLU A 151 12.30 -11.98 6.52
CA GLU A 151 12.35 -13.47 6.57
C GLU A 151 12.88 -14.07 7.89
N SER A 152 13.16 -13.31 8.93
CA SER A 152 13.75 -13.84 10.15
C SER A 152 12.77 -14.46 11.15
N ILE A 153 11.48 -14.46 10.87
CA ILE A 153 10.50 -15.15 11.71
C ILE A 153 9.82 -16.23 10.87
N THR A 154 10.35 -17.45 11.02
CA THR A 154 9.64 -18.69 10.70
C THR A 154 8.38 -18.68 11.53
N THR A 155 7.26 -18.56 10.89
CA THR A 155 6.03 -19.29 11.16
C THR A 155 4.84 -18.55 10.57
N THR A 156 3.98 -19.29 9.95
CA THR A 156 2.55 -19.04 9.84
C THR A 156 1.95 -19.09 11.26
N GLU A 157 2.45 -18.28 12.16
CA GLU A 157 1.78 -18.03 13.42
C GLU A 157 0.53 -17.23 13.10
N ILE A 158 -0.61 -17.80 13.43
CA ILE A 158 -1.91 -17.17 13.37
C ILE A 158 -1.77 -15.88 14.17
N TYR A 159 -1.81 -14.72 13.47
CA TYR A 159 -1.84 -13.42 14.13
C TYR A 159 -3.00 -13.41 15.12
N THR A 160 -2.69 -13.39 16.41
CA THR A 160 -3.69 -13.29 17.47
C THR A 160 -4.35 -11.91 17.41
N HIS A 161 -5.51 -11.74 18.06
CA HIS A 161 -6.14 -10.43 18.18
C HIS A 161 -5.19 -9.41 18.84
N LEU A 162 -4.43 -9.84 19.84
CA LEU A 162 -3.44 -9.01 20.55
C LEU A 162 -2.32 -8.52 19.63
N ASP A 163 -1.82 -9.38 18.71
CA ASP A 163 -0.79 -8.99 17.74
C ASP A 163 -1.32 -7.95 16.76
N ARG A 164 -2.58 -8.08 16.32
CA ARG A 164 -3.23 -7.12 15.41
C ARG A 164 -3.40 -5.76 16.07
N ASP A 165 -3.89 -5.73 17.29
CA ASP A 165 -4.08 -4.49 18.04
C ASP A 165 -2.75 -3.79 18.28
N TYR A 166 -1.72 -4.52 18.66
CA TYR A 166 -0.37 -4.02 18.84
C TYR A 166 0.22 -3.39 17.55
N LEU A 167 0.10 -4.07 16.40
CA LEU A 167 0.57 -3.53 15.13
C LEU A 167 -0.20 -2.28 14.71
N ARG A 168 -1.53 -2.27 14.92
CA ARG A 168 -2.39 -1.13 14.64
C ARG A 168 -2.05 0.07 15.53
N GLU A 169 -1.91 -0.13 16.82
CA GLU A 169 -1.52 0.92 17.76
C GLU A 169 -0.15 1.50 17.43
N THR A 170 0.81 0.63 17.12
CA THR A 170 2.15 1.04 16.68
C THR A 170 2.07 1.95 15.47
N LEU A 171 1.27 1.59 14.46
CA LEU A 171 1.10 2.39 13.27
C LEU A 171 0.42 3.73 13.57
N MET A 172 -0.68 3.70 14.34
CA MET A 172 -1.41 4.91 14.73
C MET A 172 -0.56 5.89 15.52
N ARG A 173 0.29 5.38 16.40
CA ARG A 173 1.10 6.20 17.30
C ARG A 173 2.33 6.81 16.62
N PHE A 174 2.96 6.07 15.72
CA PHE A 174 4.30 6.40 15.23
C PHE A 174 4.35 6.78 13.75
N HIS A 175 3.39 6.40 12.93
CA HIS A 175 3.40 6.73 11.51
C HIS A 175 2.81 8.13 11.25
N PRO A 176 3.52 9.05 10.54
CA PRO A 176 3.07 10.43 10.32
C PRO A 176 1.71 10.54 9.61
N GLY A 177 1.40 9.64 8.69
CA GLY A 177 0.13 9.62 7.96
C GLY A 177 -1.10 9.22 8.80
N TYR A 178 -0.92 8.88 10.09
CA TYR A 178 -1.99 8.54 11.04
C TYR A 178 -2.17 9.59 12.13
N LYS A 179 -1.24 10.54 12.25
CA LYS A 179 -1.40 11.68 13.16
C LYS A 179 -2.47 12.59 12.56
N LYS A 180 -3.58 12.78 13.30
CA LYS A 180 -4.58 13.81 13.01
C LYS A 180 -4.02 15.19 13.23
#